data_d59c3261bb3c5d62cede577a4a1a8660
#
_entry.id   d59c3261bb3c5d62cede577a4a1a8660
#
_cell.length_a   1.000
_cell.length_b   1.000
_cell.length_c   1.000
_cell.angle_alpha   90.00
_cell.angle_beta   90.00
_cell.angle_gamma   90.00
#
_symmetry.space_group_name_H-M   'P 1'
#
loop_
_entity.id
_entity.type
_entity.pdbx_description
1 polymer ?
#
loop_
_entity_poly.entity_id
_entity_poly.type
_entity_poly.pdbx_seq_one_letter_code
_entity_poly.pdbx_strand_id
1 'polypeptide(L)'
;AAARHAIHLCHKEPWAHHALAHVMLTQGRIAEGIDFMASVSDTWTGLNSFMVTHNWWHQALFLLEQDRHAEVLALYDQQVWGVVKEYTQDQINAISLLARLELAGVDVGNRWGDVADHLAVRLADHVLPFLDLQYLYGLARAGRTEAARALLHNMTTHAATRTEAHERTVWQQVCVPTAHGLLAHAQGDWATAVEKLGVALPRLVEIGGSHAQRDLFHQIWLDALQRNGQWAAVQNLLQPLCNAQPQSARLARQARRVNQALGLPDPAHDDLE
;
A
#
# COMPACT_ATOMS: atom_id res chain seq x y z
N ALA A 1 13.30 12.45 -17.86
CA ALA A 1 14.39 13.35 -18.28
C ALA A 1 14.88 14.22 -17.11
N ALA A 2 14.04 15.07 -16.48
CA ALA A 2 14.45 16.02 -15.44
C ALA A 2 15.14 15.37 -14.23
N ALA A 3 14.56 14.31 -13.65
CA ALA A 3 15.15 13.63 -12.50
C ALA A 3 16.54 13.01 -12.81
N ARG A 4 16.72 12.40 -13.99
CA ARG A 4 18.05 11.89 -14.40
C ARG A 4 19.06 13.03 -14.56
N HIS A 5 18.64 14.19 -15.06
CA HIS A 5 19.51 15.34 -15.16
C HIS A 5 19.91 15.88 -13.77
N ALA A 6 18.96 15.95 -12.83
CA ALA A 6 19.23 16.35 -11.45
C ALA A 6 20.26 15.43 -10.78
N ILE A 7 20.15 14.11 -10.93
CA ILE A 7 21.11 13.13 -10.39
C ILE A 7 22.49 13.28 -11.04
N HIS A 8 22.54 13.61 -12.35
CA HIS A 8 23.82 13.87 -13.02
C HIS A 8 24.53 15.09 -12.45
N LEU A 9 23.78 16.14 -12.08
CA LEU A 9 24.32 17.35 -11.45
C LEU A 9 24.68 17.14 -9.99
N CYS A 10 23.87 16.39 -9.27
CA CYS A 10 24.03 16.08 -7.84
C CYS A 10 23.61 14.63 -7.57
N HIS A 11 24.60 13.75 -7.40
CA HIS A 11 24.31 12.32 -7.16
C HIS A 11 23.49 12.10 -5.89
N LYS A 12 23.70 12.88 -4.83
CA LYS A 12 22.90 12.88 -3.60
C LYS A 12 21.67 13.78 -3.72
N GLU A 13 20.76 13.45 -4.66
CA GLU A 13 19.49 14.17 -4.84
C GLU A 13 18.30 13.23 -4.58
N PRO A 14 17.89 13.05 -3.29
CA PRO A 14 16.93 12.02 -2.89
C PRO A 14 15.53 12.21 -3.50
N TRP A 15 15.11 13.45 -3.80
CA TRP A 15 13.84 13.69 -4.48
C TRP A 15 13.85 13.23 -5.93
N ALA A 16 15.00 13.34 -6.61
CA ALA A 16 15.14 12.81 -7.95
C ALA A 16 15.19 11.28 -7.98
N HIS A 17 15.81 10.65 -6.96
CA HIS A 17 15.75 9.19 -6.76
C HIS A 17 14.30 8.74 -6.60
N HIS A 18 13.55 9.38 -5.70
CA HIS A 18 12.14 9.13 -5.45
C HIS A 18 11.29 9.29 -6.72
N ALA A 19 11.49 10.38 -7.48
CA ALA A 19 10.75 10.61 -8.73
C ALA A 19 11.01 9.51 -9.78
N LEU A 20 12.25 9.03 -9.91
CA LEU A 20 12.58 7.92 -10.81
C LEU A 20 12.00 6.60 -10.33
N ALA A 21 11.98 6.33 -9.03
CA ALA A 21 11.33 5.15 -8.46
C ALA A 21 9.85 5.10 -8.87
N HIS A 22 9.12 6.20 -8.73
CA HIS A 22 7.73 6.29 -9.19
C HIS A 22 7.57 5.99 -10.69
N VAL A 23 8.44 6.54 -11.54
CA VAL A 23 8.38 6.30 -13.00
C VAL A 23 8.63 4.83 -13.31
N MET A 24 9.68 4.23 -12.73
CA MET A 24 10.03 2.83 -12.98
C MET A 24 8.94 1.88 -12.49
N LEU A 25 8.40 2.11 -11.30
CA LEU A 25 7.30 1.31 -10.74
C LEU A 25 6.05 1.37 -11.63
N THR A 26 5.65 2.58 -12.06
CA THR A 26 4.49 2.76 -12.95
C THR A 26 4.68 2.10 -14.31
N GLN A 27 5.92 2.06 -14.82
CA GLN A 27 6.26 1.44 -16.11
C GLN A 27 6.55 -0.06 -16.02
N GLY A 28 6.45 -0.68 -14.84
CA GLY A 28 6.76 -2.09 -14.64
C GLY A 28 8.25 -2.44 -14.83
N ARG A 29 9.15 -1.47 -14.75
CA ARG A 29 10.62 -1.63 -14.88
C ARG A 29 11.22 -2.06 -13.55
N ILE A 30 10.82 -3.26 -13.09
CA ILE A 30 11.05 -3.70 -11.72
C ILE A 30 12.53 -3.99 -11.46
N ALA A 31 13.19 -4.78 -12.33
CA ALA A 31 14.61 -5.09 -12.15
C ALA A 31 15.49 -3.83 -12.19
N GLU A 32 15.24 -2.94 -13.17
CA GLU A 32 15.96 -1.66 -13.25
C GLU A 32 15.71 -0.77 -12.02
N GLY A 33 14.49 -0.80 -11.46
CA GLY A 33 14.16 -0.08 -10.23
C GLY A 33 14.94 -0.59 -9.03
N ILE A 34 15.07 -1.92 -8.87
CA ILE A 34 15.87 -2.55 -7.81
C ILE A 34 17.33 -2.10 -7.92
N ASP A 35 17.93 -2.25 -9.09
CA ASP A 35 19.34 -1.93 -9.31
C ASP A 35 19.61 -0.44 -9.14
N PHE A 36 18.72 0.42 -9.67
CA PHE A 36 18.83 1.86 -9.52
C PHE A 36 18.76 2.29 -8.05
N MET A 37 17.74 1.86 -7.30
CA MET A 37 17.59 2.25 -5.91
C MET A 37 18.76 1.74 -5.06
N ALA A 38 19.24 0.52 -5.31
CA ALA A 38 20.44 -0.01 -4.66
C ALA A 38 21.68 0.83 -4.95
N SER A 39 21.85 1.31 -6.19
CA SER A 39 23.03 2.08 -6.62
C SER A 39 23.13 3.48 -6.01
N VAL A 40 22.03 4.02 -5.45
CA VAL A 40 21.99 5.37 -4.86
C VAL A 40 21.70 5.35 -3.35
N SER A 41 21.43 4.19 -2.77
CA SER A 41 20.98 4.05 -1.38
C SER A 41 22.02 4.47 -0.34
N ASP A 42 23.30 4.35 -0.64
CA ASP A 42 24.42 4.80 0.20
C ASP A 42 24.42 6.32 0.41
N THR A 43 23.77 7.07 -0.49
CA THR A 43 23.61 8.52 -0.39
C THR A 43 22.51 8.96 0.58
N TRP A 44 21.63 8.04 1.03
CA TRP A 44 20.48 8.36 1.90
C TRP A 44 20.86 8.51 3.37
N THR A 45 21.93 9.23 3.63
CA THR A 45 22.45 9.50 4.97
C THR A 45 22.31 10.98 5.32
N GLY A 46 21.97 11.28 6.57
CA GLY A 46 21.83 12.67 7.02
C GLY A 46 20.66 13.43 6.37
N LEU A 47 19.66 12.69 5.87
CA LEU A 47 18.40 13.24 5.36
C LEU A 47 17.37 13.33 6.50
N ASN A 48 16.26 14.05 6.26
CA ASN A 48 15.12 13.98 7.17
C ASN A 48 14.50 12.56 7.14
N SER A 49 13.79 12.21 8.20
CA SER A 49 13.20 10.88 8.37
C SER A 49 12.36 10.46 7.16
N PHE A 50 11.48 11.33 6.67
CA PHE A 50 10.65 11.04 5.52
C PHE A 50 11.44 10.59 4.29
N MET A 51 12.47 11.33 3.90
CA MET A 51 13.24 10.99 2.69
C MET A 51 14.04 9.70 2.85
N VAL A 52 14.56 9.41 4.06
CA VAL A 52 15.24 8.15 4.33
C VAL A 52 14.25 6.98 4.20
N THR A 53 13.23 6.98 5.06
CA THR A 53 12.30 5.85 5.19
C THR A 53 11.48 5.64 3.92
N HIS A 54 11.10 6.71 3.23
CA HIS A 54 10.27 6.64 2.02
C HIS A 54 11.04 6.15 0.79
N ASN A 55 12.31 6.50 0.64
CA ASN A 55 13.16 5.92 -0.41
C ASN A 55 13.38 4.42 -0.19
N TRP A 56 13.66 3.99 1.05
CA TRP A 56 13.72 2.57 1.40
C TRP A 56 12.37 1.84 1.22
N TRP A 57 11.26 2.53 1.49
CA TRP A 57 9.93 2.00 1.20
C TRP A 57 9.73 1.75 -0.30
N HIS A 58 10.20 2.65 -1.18
CA HIS A 58 10.17 2.41 -2.62
C HIS A 58 11.03 1.22 -3.04
N GLN A 59 12.23 1.06 -2.47
CA GLN A 59 13.04 -0.13 -2.69
C GLN A 59 12.27 -1.40 -2.29
N ALA A 60 11.60 -1.37 -1.15
CA ALA A 60 10.79 -2.49 -0.68
C ALA A 60 9.61 -2.81 -1.62
N LEU A 61 8.98 -1.80 -2.26
CA LEU A 61 7.93 -2.04 -3.24
C LEU A 61 8.43 -2.82 -4.47
N PHE A 62 9.61 -2.49 -4.99
CA PHE A 62 10.21 -3.25 -6.08
C PHE A 62 10.51 -4.70 -5.69
N LEU A 63 11.02 -4.92 -4.47
CA LEU A 63 11.30 -6.25 -3.94
C LEU A 63 10.01 -7.06 -3.74
N LEU A 64 8.90 -6.43 -3.32
CA LEU A 64 7.59 -7.06 -3.23
C LEU A 64 7.09 -7.55 -4.61
N GLU A 65 7.33 -6.78 -5.68
CA GLU A 65 6.98 -7.22 -7.04
C GLU A 65 7.76 -8.46 -7.50
N GLN A 66 8.92 -8.75 -6.88
CA GLN A 66 9.73 -9.95 -7.15
C GLN A 66 9.58 -11.04 -6.09
N ASP A 67 8.57 -10.95 -5.21
CA ASP A 67 8.34 -11.88 -4.09
C ASP A 67 9.58 -12.06 -3.17
N ARG A 68 10.47 -11.05 -3.08
CA ARG A 68 11.67 -11.05 -2.23
C ARG A 68 11.33 -10.65 -0.79
N HIS A 69 10.39 -11.36 -0.20
CA HIS A 69 9.74 -10.98 1.06
C HIS A 69 10.69 -10.91 2.26
N ALA A 70 11.69 -11.80 2.33
CA ALA A 70 12.67 -11.78 3.42
C ALA A 70 13.50 -10.48 3.44
N GLU A 71 13.84 -9.95 2.25
CA GLU A 71 14.56 -8.69 2.14
C GLU A 71 13.65 -7.50 2.48
N VAL A 72 12.37 -7.57 2.12
CA VAL A 72 11.39 -6.54 2.54
C VAL A 72 11.25 -6.48 4.06
N LEU A 73 11.19 -7.63 4.75
CA LEU A 73 11.18 -7.68 6.21
C LEU A 73 12.45 -7.08 6.81
N ALA A 74 13.63 -7.40 6.24
CA ALA A 74 14.89 -6.81 6.69
C ALA A 74 14.92 -5.30 6.49
N LEU A 75 14.45 -4.78 5.36
CA LEU A 75 14.33 -3.34 5.11
C LEU A 75 13.34 -2.68 6.06
N TYR A 76 12.20 -3.32 6.34
CA TYR A 76 11.25 -2.83 7.31
C TYR A 76 11.92 -2.63 8.68
N ASP A 77 12.59 -3.65 9.19
CA ASP A 77 13.20 -3.64 10.52
C ASP A 77 14.40 -2.69 10.63
N GLN A 78 15.16 -2.49 9.54
CA GLN A 78 16.44 -1.78 9.60
C GLN A 78 16.38 -0.34 9.07
N GLN A 79 15.45 -0.03 8.14
CA GLN A 79 15.50 1.19 7.36
C GLN A 79 14.17 1.97 7.31
N VAL A 80 13.03 1.29 7.39
CA VAL A 80 11.72 1.93 7.22
C VAL A 80 11.07 2.25 8.55
N TRP A 81 11.12 1.32 9.52
CA TRP A 81 10.51 1.50 10.82
C TRP A 81 11.55 1.68 11.92
N GLY A 82 11.37 2.70 12.74
CA GLY A 82 12.26 2.96 13.89
C GLY A 82 13.16 4.19 13.78
N VAL A 83 13.10 4.94 12.67
CA VAL A 83 13.86 6.20 12.52
C VAL A 83 13.21 7.30 13.36
N VAL A 84 11.93 7.64 13.10
CA VAL A 84 11.11 8.52 13.95
C VAL A 84 9.71 7.96 14.03
N LYS A 85 9.44 7.08 14.99
CA LYS A 85 8.17 6.33 15.11
C LYS A 85 6.94 7.22 15.32
N GLU A 86 7.13 8.43 15.86
CA GLU A 86 6.08 9.43 16.05
C GLU A 86 5.72 10.17 14.75
N TYR A 87 6.56 10.04 13.71
CA TYR A 87 6.34 10.78 12.48
C TYR A 87 5.32 10.07 11.59
N THR A 88 4.28 10.80 11.20
CA THR A 88 3.16 10.31 10.39
C THR A 88 3.60 9.52 9.14
N GLN A 89 4.58 10.03 8.40
CA GLN A 89 5.01 9.40 7.16
C GLN A 89 5.71 8.06 7.41
N ASP A 90 6.48 7.95 8.49
CA ASP A 90 7.13 6.69 8.87
C ASP A 90 6.09 5.65 9.29
N GLN A 91 5.05 6.08 10.01
CA GLN A 91 3.92 5.23 10.40
C GLN A 91 3.20 4.65 9.19
N ILE A 92 2.83 5.47 8.20
CA ILE A 92 2.14 4.98 7.01
C ILE A 92 3.02 4.11 6.10
N ASN A 93 4.32 4.36 6.03
CA ASN A 93 5.25 3.50 5.32
C ASN A 93 5.30 2.10 5.97
N ALA A 94 5.38 2.06 7.31
CA ALA A 94 5.37 0.81 8.08
C ALA A 94 4.08 0.02 7.87
N ILE A 95 2.92 0.67 8.06
CA ILE A 95 1.60 0.05 7.83
C ILE A 95 1.50 -0.53 6.42
N SER A 96 1.93 0.24 5.44
CA SER A 96 1.88 -0.13 4.03
C SER A 96 2.70 -1.39 3.71
N LEU A 97 3.90 -1.54 4.28
CA LEU A 97 4.73 -2.73 4.06
C LEU A 97 4.19 -3.95 4.79
N LEU A 98 3.80 -3.82 6.06
CA LEU A 98 3.22 -4.93 6.81
C LEU A 98 1.96 -5.48 6.14
N ALA A 99 1.08 -4.58 5.68
CA ALA A 99 -0.14 -4.98 4.97
C ALA A 99 0.18 -5.76 3.69
N ARG A 100 1.11 -5.28 2.86
CA ARG A 100 1.50 -5.97 1.63
C ARG A 100 2.18 -7.32 1.86
N LEU A 101 2.99 -7.43 2.91
CA LEU A 101 3.60 -8.69 3.31
C LEU A 101 2.54 -9.72 3.73
N GLU A 102 1.55 -9.32 4.54
CA GLU A 102 0.46 -10.23 4.92
C GLU A 102 -0.43 -10.61 3.72
N LEU A 103 -0.71 -9.70 2.79
CA LEU A 103 -1.41 -10.00 1.55
C LEU A 103 -0.63 -10.99 0.67
N ALA A 104 0.69 -11.01 0.78
CA ALA A 104 1.56 -11.99 0.15
C ALA A 104 1.64 -13.33 0.92
N GLY A 105 1.01 -13.42 2.10
CA GLY A 105 1.01 -14.62 2.95
C GLY A 105 2.20 -14.72 3.91
N VAL A 106 2.91 -13.63 4.12
CA VAL A 106 4.07 -13.57 5.02
C VAL A 106 3.60 -13.30 6.46
N ASP A 107 4.10 -14.09 7.40
CA ASP A 107 3.92 -13.81 8.81
C ASP A 107 4.82 -12.62 9.23
N VAL A 108 4.19 -11.54 9.66
CA VAL A 108 4.88 -10.34 10.13
C VAL A 108 5.13 -10.32 11.65
N GLY A 109 4.72 -11.38 12.35
CA GLY A 109 4.89 -11.53 13.80
C GLY A 109 4.16 -10.42 14.58
N ASN A 110 4.82 -9.91 15.60
CA ASN A 110 4.24 -8.89 16.50
C ASN A 110 4.42 -7.44 16.01
N ARG A 111 4.90 -7.21 14.78
CA ARG A 111 5.23 -5.86 14.26
C ARG A 111 4.03 -4.91 14.25
N TRP A 112 2.82 -5.43 14.03
CA TRP A 112 1.60 -4.63 14.12
C TRP A 112 1.39 -4.00 15.50
N GLY A 113 1.75 -4.71 16.59
CA GLY A 113 1.61 -4.20 17.96
C GLY A 113 2.44 -2.95 18.19
N ASP A 114 3.72 -2.99 17.78
CA ASP A 114 4.64 -1.85 17.91
C ASP A 114 4.16 -0.63 17.10
N VAL A 115 3.71 -0.82 15.85
CA VAL A 115 3.14 0.28 15.06
C VAL A 115 1.89 0.85 15.72
N ALA A 116 0.97 -0.02 16.17
CA ALA A 116 -0.31 0.40 16.75
C ALA A 116 -0.15 1.22 18.03
N ASP A 117 0.88 0.98 18.84
CA ASP A 117 1.16 1.75 20.04
C ASP A 117 1.42 3.24 19.72
N HIS A 118 2.03 3.51 18.55
CA HIS A 118 2.26 4.88 18.06
C HIS A 118 1.02 5.49 17.34
N LEU A 119 0.06 4.67 16.91
CA LEU A 119 -1.18 5.14 16.27
C LEU A 119 -2.26 5.54 17.29
N ALA A 120 -2.18 5.04 18.52
CA ALA A 120 -3.20 5.27 19.54
C ALA A 120 -3.45 6.76 19.88
N VAL A 121 -2.49 7.63 19.56
CA VAL A 121 -2.58 9.09 19.76
C VAL A 121 -3.19 9.82 18.56
N ARG A 122 -3.47 9.14 17.43
CA ARG A 122 -3.90 9.72 16.16
C ARG A 122 -5.43 9.71 15.93
N LEU A 123 -6.21 9.29 16.93
CA LEU A 123 -7.64 8.99 16.76
C LEU A 123 -8.52 10.21 16.41
N ALA A 124 -7.98 11.42 16.50
CA ALA A 124 -8.71 12.66 16.23
C ALA A 124 -7.92 13.67 15.35
N ASP A 125 -6.88 13.21 14.65
CA ASP A 125 -6.03 14.09 13.84
C ASP A 125 -6.77 14.64 12.61
N HIS A 126 -7.41 13.78 11.83
CA HIS A 126 -8.21 14.08 10.63
C HIS A 126 -7.58 15.12 9.68
N VAL A 127 -6.25 15.05 9.52
CA VAL A 127 -5.48 15.98 8.66
C VAL A 127 -5.71 15.66 7.19
N LEU A 128 -5.77 14.37 6.85
CA LEU A 128 -5.96 13.90 5.48
C LEU A 128 -6.63 12.53 5.50
N PRO A 129 -7.69 12.29 4.71
CA PRO A 129 -8.37 11.00 4.64
C PRO A 129 -7.43 9.81 4.45
N PHE A 130 -6.42 9.96 3.59
CA PHE A 130 -5.41 8.93 3.32
C PHE A 130 -4.67 8.47 4.59
N LEU A 131 -4.35 9.37 5.52
CA LEU A 131 -3.65 9.05 6.76
C LEU A 131 -4.54 8.28 7.71
N ASP A 132 -5.76 8.76 7.93
CA ASP A 132 -6.73 8.13 8.83
C ASP A 132 -7.07 6.69 8.41
N LEU A 133 -7.18 6.45 7.09
CA LEU A 133 -7.43 5.11 6.54
C LEU A 133 -6.27 4.16 6.83
N GLN A 134 -5.03 4.63 6.75
CA GLN A 134 -3.85 3.85 7.12
C GLN A 134 -3.84 3.56 8.62
N TYR A 135 -4.08 4.55 9.46
CA TYR A 135 -4.14 4.38 10.91
C TYR A 135 -5.21 3.38 11.33
N LEU A 136 -6.42 3.52 10.78
CA LEU A 136 -7.53 2.62 11.04
C LEU A 136 -7.16 1.17 10.70
N TYR A 137 -6.58 0.96 9.52
CA TYR A 137 -6.18 -0.38 9.09
C TYR A 137 -5.08 -0.96 9.98
N GLY A 138 -4.06 -0.18 10.33
CA GLY A 138 -2.99 -0.59 11.24
C GLY A 138 -3.50 -0.98 12.63
N LEU A 139 -4.38 -0.16 13.21
CA LEU A 139 -5.03 -0.47 14.50
C LEU A 139 -5.86 -1.76 14.43
N ALA A 140 -6.64 -1.92 13.36
CA ALA A 140 -7.47 -3.10 13.16
C ALA A 140 -6.63 -4.38 13.00
N ARG A 141 -5.54 -4.33 12.21
CA ARG A 141 -4.62 -5.46 12.00
C ARG A 141 -3.86 -5.83 13.29
N ALA A 142 -3.55 -4.86 14.13
CA ALA A 142 -2.95 -5.08 15.45
C ALA A 142 -3.94 -5.64 16.51
N GLY A 143 -5.22 -5.85 16.16
CA GLY A 143 -6.24 -6.27 17.09
C GLY A 143 -6.68 -5.17 18.08
N ARG A 144 -6.31 -3.91 17.86
CA ARG A 144 -6.73 -2.75 18.68
C ARG A 144 -8.16 -2.34 18.31
N THR A 145 -9.11 -3.27 18.46
CA THR A 145 -10.49 -3.16 17.95
C THR A 145 -11.21 -1.91 18.46
N GLU A 146 -11.10 -1.58 19.73
CA GLU A 146 -11.77 -0.41 20.29
C GLU A 146 -11.18 0.91 19.75
N ALA A 147 -9.87 0.99 19.60
CA ALA A 147 -9.22 2.15 19.00
C ALA A 147 -9.61 2.32 17.52
N ALA A 148 -9.66 1.23 16.75
CA ALA A 148 -10.10 1.25 15.36
C ALA A 148 -11.57 1.71 15.22
N ARG A 149 -12.45 1.24 16.11
CA ARG A 149 -13.86 1.70 16.16
C ARG A 149 -13.98 3.16 16.56
N ALA A 150 -13.20 3.61 17.55
CA ALA A 150 -13.16 5.00 17.97
C ALA A 150 -12.71 5.91 16.83
N LEU A 151 -11.65 5.53 16.11
CA LEU A 151 -11.19 6.29 14.95
C LEU A 151 -12.26 6.35 13.85
N LEU A 152 -12.91 5.22 13.51
CA LEU A 152 -14.01 5.21 12.52
C LEU A 152 -15.18 6.11 12.93
N HIS A 153 -15.55 6.10 14.22
CA HIS A 153 -16.57 7.00 14.75
C HIS A 153 -16.17 8.47 14.59
N ASN A 154 -14.93 8.80 14.95
CA ASN A 154 -14.39 10.16 14.81
C ASN A 154 -14.33 10.61 13.35
N MET A 155 -13.88 9.75 12.42
CA MET A 155 -13.89 10.02 10.98
C MET A 155 -15.32 10.30 10.48
N THR A 156 -16.31 9.53 10.93
CA THR A 156 -17.72 9.71 10.54
C THR A 156 -18.28 11.04 11.06
N THR A 157 -17.97 11.39 12.31
CA THR A 157 -18.36 12.67 12.92
C THR A 157 -17.68 13.84 12.20
N HIS A 158 -16.37 13.70 11.93
CA HIS A 158 -15.62 14.71 11.17
C HIS A 158 -16.23 14.92 9.78
N ALA A 159 -16.57 13.86 9.06
CA ALA A 159 -17.24 13.92 7.76
C ALA A 159 -18.58 14.67 7.82
N ALA A 160 -19.36 14.48 8.89
CA ALA A 160 -20.66 15.15 9.07
C ALA A 160 -20.53 16.65 9.38
N THR A 161 -19.43 17.07 10.01
CA THR A 161 -19.22 18.45 10.49
C THR A 161 -18.45 19.34 9.50
N ARG A 162 -17.91 18.79 8.38
CA ARG A 162 -17.23 19.58 7.37
C ARG A 162 -18.14 20.61 6.70
N THR A 163 -17.70 21.85 6.66
CA THR A 163 -18.42 22.97 6.02
C THR A 163 -18.11 23.05 4.54
N GLU A 164 -16.86 22.87 4.14
CA GLU A 164 -16.44 22.85 2.74
C GLU A 164 -17.08 21.68 1.99
N ALA A 165 -17.81 21.98 0.92
CA ALA A 165 -18.63 21.01 0.20
C ALA A 165 -17.78 19.87 -0.42
N HIS A 166 -16.61 20.23 -0.99
CA HIS A 166 -15.71 19.24 -1.59
C HIS A 166 -15.14 18.31 -0.52
N GLU A 167 -14.57 18.85 0.55
CA GLU A 167 -14.02 18.05 1.66
C GLU A 167 -15.09 17.13 2.26
N ARG A 168 -16.27 17.66 2.54
CA ARG A 168 -17.40 16.86 3.05
C ARG A 168 -17.72 15.69 2.12
N THR A 169 -17.75 15.93 0.81
CA THR A 169 -18.02 14.90 -0.18
C THR A 169 -16.94 13.81 -0.16
N VAL A 170 -15.66 14.18 -0.12
CA VAL A 170 -14.55 13.24 -0.04
C VAL A 170 -14.61 12.39 1.23
N TRP A 171 -14.83 13.04 2.38
CA TRP A 171 -14.94 12.31 3.65
C TRP A 171 -16.15 11.39 3.68
N GLN A 172 -17.34 11.87 3.28
CA GLN A 172 -18.58 11.06 3.36
C GLN A 172 -18.67 9.97 2.30
N GLN A 173 -18.25 10.23 1.07
CA GLN A 173 -18.51 9.35 -0.06
C GLN A 173 -17.30 8.50 -0.45
N VAL A 174 -16.09 8.84 0.00
CA VAL A 174 -14.88 8.08 -0.30
C VAL A 174 -14.23 7.55 0.96
N CYS A 175 -13.88 8.43 1.91
CA CYS A 175 -13.12 8.05 3.09
C CYS A 175 -13.91 7.10 4.01
N VAL A 176 -15.11 7.47 4.43
CA VAL A 176 -15.93 6.67 5.37
C VAL A 176 -16.28 5.29 4.79
N PRO A 177 -16.74 5.15 3.53
CA PRO A 177 -16.94 3.83 2.92
C PRO A 177 -15.65 3.01 2.86
N THR A 178 -14.51 3.61 2.48
CA THR A 178 -13.21 2.93 2.48
C THR A 178 -12.86 2.44 3.89
N ALA A 179 -13.04 3.27 4.92
CA ALA A 179 -12.76 2.91 6.31
C ALA A 179 -13.60 1.69 6.76
N HIS A 180 -14.89 1.66 6.46
CA HIS A 180 -15.74 0.50 6.71
C HIS A 180 -15.25 -0.76 6.00
N GLY A 181 -14.84 -0.64 4.73
CA GLY A 181 -14.31 -1.76 3.96
C GLY A 181 -12.98 -2.29 4.51
N LEU A 182 -12.08 -1.41 4.92
CA LEU A 182 -10.80 -1.78 5.54
C LEU A 182 -10.99 -2.48 6.88
N LEU A 183 -11.90 -1.97 7.71
CA LEU A 183 -12.23 -2.60 8.99
C LEU A 183 -12.86 -3.98 8.78
N ALA A 184 -13.80 -4.11 7.84
CA ALA A 184 -14.42 -5.38 7.47
C ALA A 184 -13.37 -6.38 6.98
N HIS A 185 -12.45 -5.96 6.10
CA HIS A 185 -11.32 -6.80 5.65
C HIS A 185 -10.48 -7.31 6.82
N ALA A 186 -10.09 -6.42 7.74
CA ALA A 186 -9.28 -6.79 8.91
C ALA A 186 -10.01 -7.78 9.84
N GLN A 187 -11.35 -7.78 9.85
CA GLN A 187 -12.22 -8.67 10.63
C GLN A 187 -12.62 -9.96 9.89
N GLY A 188 -12.24 -10.12 8.62
CA GLY A 188 -12.60 -11.27 7.81
C GLY A 188 -14.02 -11.24 7.23
N ASP A 189 -14.71 -10.10 7.31
CA ASP A 189 -16.00 -9.89 6.62
C ASP A 189 -15.74 -9.46 5.16
N TRP A 190 -15.44 -10.48 4.35
CA TRP A 190 -15.03 -10.28 2.96
C TRP A 190 -16.14 -9.67 2.09
N ALA A 191 -17.39 -10.02 2.34
CA ALA A 191 -18.53 -9.51 1.58
C ALA A 191 -18.70 -8.01 1.78
N THR A 192 -18.70 -7.54 3.03
CA THR A 192 -18.74 -6.11 3.35
C THR A 192 -17.51 -5.37 2.84
N ALA A 193 -16.30 -5.98 2.95
CA ALA A 193 -15.09 -5.39 2.41
C ALA A 193 -15.18 -5.18 0.90
N VAL A 194 -15.64 -6.16 0.13
CA VAL A 194 -15.85 -6.06 -1.32
C VAL A 194 -16.82 -4.94 -1.67
N GLU A 195 -17.98 -4.90 -1.00
CA GLU A 195 -19.01 -3.88 -1.25
C GLU A 195 -18.49 -2.47 -0.99
N LYS A 196 -17.98 -2.24 0.21
CA LYS A 196 -17.62 -0.88 0.66
C LYS A 196 -16.39 -0.33 -0.06
N LEU A 197 -15.36 -1.16 -0.28
CA LEU A 197 -14.19 -0.75 -1.05
C LEU A 197 -14.56 -0.54 -2.53
N GLY A 198 -15.34 -1.45 -3.13
CA GLY A 198 -15.72 -1.36 -4.54
C GLY A 198 -16.42 -0.05 -4.91
N VAL A 199 -17.26 0.47 -4.02
CA VAL A 199 -17.94 1.76 -4.21
C VAL A 199 -16.97 2.94 -4.15
N ALA A 200 -15.97 2.89 -3.27
CA ALA A 200 -15.04 4.01 -3.01
C ALA A 200 -13.86 4.06 -3.99
N LEU A 201 -13.35 2.91 -4.44
CA LEU A 201 -12.13 2.79 -5.24
C LEU A 201 -12.10 3.65 -6.52
N PRO A 202 -13.17 3.81 -7.30
CA PRO A 202 -13.15 4.67 -8.50
C PRO A 202 -12.81 6.13 -8.20
N ARG A 203 -13.05 6.58 -6.96
CA ARG A 203 -12.80 7.95 -6.50
C ARG A 203 -11.63 8.06 -5.53
N LEU A 204 -10.87 7.00 -5.35
CA LEU A 204 -9.82 6.93 -4.33
C LEU A 204 -8.72 7.99 -4.51
N VAL A 205 -8.54 8.53 -5.71
CA VAL A 205 -7.60 9.63 -5.96
C VAL A 205 -7.89 10.85 -5.10
N GLU A 206 -9.13 11.05 -4.67
CA GLU A 206 -9.58 12.21 -3.90
C GLU A 206 -9.09 12.20 -2.44
N ILE A 207 -8.70 11.05 -1.89
CA ILE A 207 -8.24 10.96 -0.48
C ILE A 207 -6.82 11.48 -0.25
N GLY A 208 -6.04 11.75 -1.32
CA GLY A 208 -4.62 12.08 -1.24
C GLY A 208 -3.70 10.88 -1.37
N GLY A 209 -2.43 11.06 -1.03
CA GLY A 209 -1.38 10.06 -1.25
C GLY A 209 -0.96 9.93 -2.71
N SER A 210 0.12 9.22 -2.99
CA SER A 210 0.57 8.90 -4.34
C SER A 210 -0.14 7.67 -4.91
N HIS A 211 -0.04 7.44 -6.23
CA HIS A 211 -0.55 6.22 -6.86
C HIS A 211 0.02 4.95 -6.19
N ALA A 212 1.35 4.89 -5.97
CA ALA A 212 2.00 3.75 -5.33
C ALA A 212 1.50 3.51 -3.89
N GLN A 213 1.15 4.57 -3.17
CA GLN A 213 0.60 4.47 -1.82
C GLN A 213 -0.86 3.98 -1.84
N ARG A 214 -1.71 4.53 -2.71
CA ARG A 214 -3.12 4.13 -2.83
C ARG A 214 -3.32 2.72 -3.39
N ASP A 215 -2.35 2.20 -4.13
CA ASP A 215 -2.36 0.83 -4.66
C ASP A 215 -2.57 -0.23 -3.56
N LEU A 216 -2.15 0.02 -2.33
CA LEU A 216 -2.45 -0.85 -1.20
C LEU A 216 -3.96 -1.14 -1.06
N PHE A 217 -4.81 -0.12 -1.19
CA PHE A 217 -6.26 -0.30 -1.04
C PHE A 217 -6.87 -1.14 -2.17
N HIS A 218 -6.32 -1.02 -3.38
CA HIS A 218 -6.67 -1.91 -4.50
C HIS A 218 -6.25 -3.35 -4.22
N GLN A 219 -5.06 -3.58 -3.66
CA GLN A 219 -4.59 -4.92 -3.28
C GLN A 219 -5.45 -5.53 -2.17
N ILE A 220 -5.85 -4.75 -1.16
CA ILE A 220 -6.76 -5.19 -0.09
C ILE A 220 -8.13 -5.59 -0.68
N TRP A 221 -8.67 -4.80 -1.59
CA TRP A 221 -9.94 -5.13 -2.25
C TRP A 221 -9.83 -6.40 -3.11
N LEU A 222 -8.73 -6.56 -3.83
CA LEU A 222 -8.45 -7.76 -4.62
C LEU A 222 -8.38 -9.02 -3.73
N ASP A 223 -7.72 -8.93 -2.57
CA ASP A 223 -7.70 -10.02 -1.59
C ASP A 223 -9.11 -10.31 -1.05
N ALA A 224 -9.90 -9.29 -0.74
CA ALA A 224 -11.30 -9.47 -0.32
C ALA A 224 -12.13 -10.21 -1.37
N LEU A 225 -12.00 -9.85 -2.66
CA LEU A 225 -12.65 -10.54 -3.77
C LEU A 225 -12.24 -12.01 -3.85
N GLN A 226 -10.94 -12.30 -3.73
CA GLN A 226 -10.42 -13.68 -3.73
C GLN A 226 -11.00 -14.50 -2.59
N ARG A 227 -10.96 -13.96 -1.37
CA ARG A 227 -11.48 -14.62 -0.17
C ARG A 227 -13.00 -14.77 -0.19
N ASN A 228 -13.70 -13.88 -0.88
CA ASN A 228 -15.14 -13.96 -1.11
C ASN A 228 -15.52 -14.86 -2.31
N GLY A 229 -14.55 -15.56 -2.93
CA GLY A 229 -14.77 -16.49 -4.02
C GLY A 229 -15.11 -15.86 -5.38
N GLN A 230 -14.92 -14.56 -5.57
CA GLN A 230 -15.25 -13.82 -6.79
C GLN A 230 -14.11 -13.90 -7.82
N TRP A 231 -13.66 -15.11 -8.14
CA TRP A 231 -12.46 -15.37 -8.94
C TRP A 231 -12.52 -14.77 -10.37
N ALA A 232 -13.68 -14.78 -11.01
CA ALA A 232 -13.84 -14.17 -12.35
C ALA A 232 -13.64 -12.65 -12.31
N ALA A 233 -14.13 -11.97 -11.26
CA ALA A 233 -13.87 -10.55 -11.07
C ALA A 233 -12.39 -10.26 -10.83
N VAL A 234 -11.73 -11.10 -10.03
CA VAL A 234 -10.28 -11.01 -9.79
C VAL A 234 -9.50 -11.18 -11.09
N GLN A 235 -9.84 -12.16 -11.93
CA GLN A 235 -9.19 -12.37 -13.23
C GLN A 235 -9.30 -11.12 -14.13
N ASN A 236 -10.50 -10.55 -14.25
CA ASN A 236 -10.72 -9.35 -15.05
C ASN A 236 -9.90 -8.15 -14.57
N LEU A 237 -9.64 -8.05 -13.28
CA LEU A 237 -8.83 -6.98 -12.68
C LEU A 237 -7.33 -7.24 -12.84
N LEU A 238 -6.88 -8.48 -12.71
CA LEU A 238 -5.46 -8.84 -12.80
C LEU A 238 -4.94 -8.83 -14.22
N GLN A 239 -5.73 -9.24 -15.21
CA GLN A 239 -5.26 -9.38 -16.60
C GLN A 239 -4.61 -8.09 -17.15
N PRO A 240 -5.23 -6.90 -17.03
CA PRO A 240 -4.59 -5.66 -17.47
C PRO A 240 -3.29 -5.34 -16.71
N LEU A 241 -3.23 -5.68 -15.42
CA LEU A 241 -2.02 -5.45 -14.61
C LEU A 241 -0.89 -6.37 -15.03
N CYS A 242 -1.16 -7.66 -15.27
CA CYS A 242 -0.17 -8.62 -15.77
C CYS A 242 0.37 -8.18 -17.14
N ASN A 243 -0.51 -7.70 -18.03
CA ASN A 243 -0.10 -7.20 -19.35
C ASN A 243 0.79 -5.94 -19.25
N ALA A 244 0.48 -5.05 -18.29
CA ALA A 244 1.25 -3.82 -18.08
C ALA A 244 2.59 -4.07 -17.34
N GLN A 245 2.68 -5.11 -16.53
CA GLN A 245 3.83 -5.41 -15.68
C GLN A 245 4.23 -6.90 -15.79
N PRO A 246 4.65 -7.36 -16.97
CA PRO A 246 4.95 -8.79 -17.20
C PRO A 246 6.13 -9.31 -16.38
N GLN A 247 6.97 -8.43 -15.82
CA GLN A 247 8.10 -8.80 -14.97
C GLN A 247 7.72 -8.96 -13.48
N SER A 248 6.47 -8.72 -13.09
CA SER A 248 6.04 -8.85 -11.69
C SER A 248 5.79 -10.32 -11.32
N ALA A 249 6.68 -10.90 -10.51
CA ALA A 249 6.49 -12.25 -9.96
C ALA A 249 5.23 -12.31 -9.07
N ARG A 250 4.94 -11.24 -8.33
CA ARG A 250 3.73 -11.10 -7.52
C ARG A 250 2.46 -11.26 -8.35
N LEU A 251 2.35 -10.53 -9.48
CA LEU A 251 1.18 -10.62 -10.35
C LEU A 251 1.09 -11.99 -11.01
N ALA A 252 2.20 -12.54 -11.49
CA ALA A 252 2.25 -13.89 -12.06
C ALA A 252 1.78 -14.95 -11.05
N ARG A 253 2.21 -14.87 -9.80
CA ARG A 253 1.74 -15.76 -8.72
C ARG A 253 0.23 -15.61 -8.46
N GLN A 254 -0.28 -14.39 -8.44
CA GLN A 254 -1.72 -14.13 -8.26
C GLN A 254 -2.54 -14.67 -9.44
N ALA A 255 -2.08 -14.47 -10.69
CA ALA A 255 -2.74 -15.00 -11.89
C ALA A 255 -2.80 -16.53 -11.88
N ARG A 256 -1.71 -17.22 -11.55
CA ARG A 256 -1.72 -18.69 -11.40
C ARG A 256 -2.75 -19.16 -10.39
N ARG A 257 -2.83 -18.51 -9.23
CA ARG A 257 -3.84 -18.84 -8.20
C ARG A 257 -5.27 -18.67 -8.70
N VAL A 258 -5.53 -17.61 -9.45
CA VAL A 258 -6.85 -17.34 -10.05
C VAL A 258 -7.20 -18.37 -11.11
N ASN A 259 -6.26 -18.67 -12.03
CA ASN A 259 -6.46 -19.66 -13.06
C ASN A 259 -6.73 -21.04 -12.47
N GLN A 260 -5.98 -21.44 -11.44
CA GLN A 260 -6.24 -22.68 -10.72
C GLN A 260 -7.66 -22.73 -10.11
N ALA A 261 -8.11 -21.63 -9.49
CA ALA A 261 -9.46 -21.56 -8.90
C ALA A 261 -10.59 -21.61 -9.94
N LEU A 262 -10.32 -21.12 -11.17
CA LEU A 262 -11.27 -21.13 -12.30
C LEU A 262 -11.17 -22.38 -13.17
N GLY A 263 -10.21 -23.29 -12.91
CA GLY A 263 -9.94 -24.45 -13.77
C GLY A 263 -9.37 -24.09 -15.14
N LEU A 264 -8.66 -22.94 -15.24
CA LEU A 264 -8.01 -22.47 -16.46
C LEU A 264 -6.55 -22.95 -16.53
N PRO A 265 -5.95 -23.02 -17.76
CA PRO A 265 -4.53 -23.33 -17.92
C PRO A 265 -3.61 -22.38 -17.14
N ASP A 266 -2.40 -22.84 -16.81
CA ASP A 266 -1.37 -21.98 -16.22
C ASP A 266 -0.91 -20.96 -17.29
N PRO A 267 -0.91 -19.65 -17.01
CA PRO A 267 -0.49 -18.63 -17.95
C PRO A 267 0.98 -18.72 -18.38
N ALA A 268 1.79 -19.52 -17.69
CA ALA A 268 3.19 -19.77 -18.04
C ALA A 268 3.38 -20.81 -19.16
N HIS A 269 2.33 -21.47 -19.65
CA HIS A 269 2.42 -22.52 -20.69
C HIS A 269 2.12 -22.03 -22.11
N ASP A 270 1.57 -20.83 -22.29
CA ASP A 270 1.18 -20.33 -23.62
C ASP A 270 2.31 -19.66 -24.42
N ASP A 271 3.51 -19.46 -23.82
CA ASP A 271 4.65 -18.81 -24.50
C ASP A 271 5.63 -19.80 -25.20
N LEU A 272 5.27 -21.08 -25.37
CA LEU A 272 6.14 -22.12 -25.96
C LEU A 272 5.54 -22.92 -27.14
N GLU A 273 4.53 -22.37 -27.85
CA GLU A 273 4.11 -22.94 -29.14
C GLU A 273 4.35 -21.99 -30.33
#